data_bc200da8c3f17d169861efbec2989aae
#
_entry.id   bc200da8c3f17d169861efbec2989aae
#
_cell.length_a   1.000
_cell.length_b   1.000
_cell.length_c   1.000
_cell.angle_alpha   90.00
_cell.angle_beta   90.00
_cell.angle_gamma   90.00
#
_symmetry.space_group_name_H-M   'P 1'
#
loop_
_entity.id
_entity.type
_entity.pdbx_description
1 polymer ?
#
loop_
_entity_poly.entity_id
_entity_poly.type
_entity_poly.pdbx_seq_one_letter_code
_entity_poly.pdbx_strand_id
1 'polypeptide(L)'
;MEAITLTPAAEVINNLFFALDYQILAIYHALALACPWITPIMVGISYTAKSGIPLIIASIVMICFKKTRRTGIYCLAGLTVGAILVNVIVKPLIMRPRPYVFNADIRSWWTFVGSHTESDGSFPSGHTNAAADFSVAFCYANGKKYVPWAILYIVLMGISRNWLQVHYPSDVLFGMIFGIGAGFIAGALVSFCYRKFEERKSIKNANPEK
;
A
#
# COMPACT_ATOMS: atom_id res chain seq x y z
N MET A 1 9.65 5.12 30.54
CA MET A 1 9.17 4.46 29.30
C MET A 1 9.17 2.96 29.56
N GLU A 2 8.03 2.30 29.52
CA GLU A 2 8.01 0.83 29.62
C GLU A 2 8.83 0.23 28.47
N ALA A 3 9.57 -0.81 28.77
CA ALA A 3 10.38 -1.51 27.76
C ALA A 3 9.43 -2.13 26.72
N ILE A 4 9.52 -1.70 25.46
CA ILE A 4 8.72 -2.26 24.38
C ILE A 4 9.26 -3.66 24.07
N THR A 5 8.48 -4.67 24.36
CA THR A 5 8.84 -6.06 24.00
C THR A 5 8.59 -6.26 22.49
N LEU A 6 9.65 -6.56 21.74
CA LEU A 6 9.57 -6.88 20.32
C LEU A 6 9.22 -8.35 20.12
N THR A 7 8.48 -8.65 19.06
CA THR A 7 8.41 -10.03 18.56
C THR A 7 9.75 -10.43 17.95
N PRO A 8 10.13 -11.71 17.92
CA PRO A 8 11.38 -12.15 17.29
C PRO A 8 11.52 -11.67 15.83
N ALA A 9 10.42 -11.65 15.09
CA ALA A 9 10.41 -11.16 13.71
C ALA A 9 10.66 -9.64 13.62
N ALA A 10 10.06 -8.85 14.51
CA ALA A 10 10.29 -7.40 14.58
C ALA A 10 11.73 -7.09 15.00
N GLU A 11 12.31 -7.88 15.91
CA GLU A 11 13.70 -7.75 16.33
C GLU A 11 14.68 -7.97 15.18
N VAL A 12 14.48 -9.03 14.40
CA VAL A 12 15.30 -9.30 13.19
C VAL A 12 15.23 -8.13 12.22
N ILE A 13 14.03 -7.61 11.93
CA ILE A 13 13.85 -6.49 11.02
C ILE A 13 14.55 -5.23 11.56
N ASN A 14 14.42 -4.94 12.85
CA ASN A 14 15.09 -3.80 13.46
C ASN A 14 16.61 -3.95 13.40
N ASN A 15 17.17 -5.12 13.74
CA ASN A 15 18.60 -5.35 13.67
C ASN A 15 19.18 -5.16 12.26
N LEU A 16 18.42 -5.51 11.23
CA LEU A 16 18.83 -5.37 9.83
C LEU A 16 18.70 -3.93 9.30
N PHE A 17 17.63 -3.22 9.66
CA PHE A 17 17.25 -2.01 8.94
C PHE A 17 17.24 -0.73 9.79
N PHE A 18 17.16 -0.80 11.12
CA PHE A 18 16.90 0.37 11.95
C PHE A 18 17.91 1.50 11.77
N ALA A 19 19.20 1.19 11.64
CA ALA A 19 20.24 2.21 11.47
C ALA A 19 20.03 3.01 10.17
N LEU A 20 19.71 2.33 9.06
CA LEU A 20 19.41 2.97 7.77
C LEU A 20 18.06 3.68 7.80
N ASP A 21 17.05 3.04 8.38
CA ASP A 21 15.71 3.61 8.55
C ASP A 21 15.77 4.93 9.31
N TYR A 22 16.52 4.98 10.42
CA TYR A 22 16.69 6.19 11.24
C TYR A 22 17.34 7.33 10.45
N GLN A 23 18.43 7.05 9.72
CA GLN A 23 19.13 8.06 8.92
C GLN A 23 18.20 8.66 7.84
N ILE A 24 17.45 7.83 7.16
CA ILE A 24 16.52 8.29 6.12
C ILE A 24 15.37 9.11 6.75
N LEU A 25 14.83 8.68 7.90
CA LEU A 25 13.80 9.46 8.61
C LEU A 25 14.33 10.80 9.11
N ALA A 26 15.59 10.88 9.55
CA ALA A 26 16.26 12.13 9.90
C ALA A 26 16.36 13.10 8.70
N ILE A 27 16.63 12.57 7.50
CA ILE A 27 16.63 13.38 6.27
C ILE A 27 15.22 13.93 6.00
N TYR A 28 14.17 13.10 6.11
CA TYR A 28 12.79 13.57 5.96
C TYR A 28 12.41 14.63 7.00
N HIS A 29 12.89 14.49 8.24
CA HIS A 29 12.70 15.52 9.25
C HIS A 29 13.38 16.84 8.88
N ALA A 30 14.64 16.79 8.45
CA ALA A 30 15.37 17.97 8.00
C ALA A 30 14.66 18.67 6.81
N LEU A 31 14.14 17.89 5.86
CA LEU A 31 13.33 18.43 4.76
C LEU A 31 12.02 19.04 5.23
N ALA A 32 11.37 18.44 6.23
CA ALA A 32 10.13 18.97 6.82
C ALA A 32 10.38 20.28 7.57
N LEU A 33 11.52 20.43 8.23
CA LEU A 33 11.94 21.71 8.85
C LEU A 33 12.21 22.78 7.80
N ALA A 34 12.87 22.43 6.71
CA ALA A 34 13.20 23.37 5.63
C ALA A 34 11.97 23.78 4.81
N CYS A 35 11.01 22.88 4.62
CA CYS A 35 9.85 23.07 3.75
C CYS A 35 8.54 22.61 4.43
N PRO A 36 8.12 23.24 5.54
CA PRO A 36 6.95 22.78 6.31
C PRO A 36 5.64 22.85 5.52
N TRP A 37 5.56 23.69 4.51
CA TRP A 37 4.41 23.82 3.60
C TRP A 37 4.14 22.57 2.76
N ILE A 38 5.09 21.63 2.64
CA ILE A 38 4.91 20.34 1.95
C ILE A 38 4.08 19.37 2.81
N THR A 39 4.09 19.51 4.14
CA THR A 39 3.39 18.61 5.06
C THR A 39 1.90 18.43 4.73
N PRO A 40 1.09 19.46 4.49
CA PRO A 40 -0.32 19.27 4.11
C PRO A 40 -0.48 18.53 2.78
N ILE A 41 0.45 18.67 1.83
CA ILE A 41 0.43 17.92 0.58
C ILE A 41 0.67 16.43 0.87
N MET A 42 1.65 16.10 1.70
CA MET A 42 1.94 14.72 2.11
C MET A 42 0.79 14.09 2.88
N VAL A 43 0.11 14.85 3.73
CA VAL A 43 -1.13 14.45 4.39
C VAL A 43 -2.21 14.13 3.35
N GLY A 44 -2.42 15.01 2.37
CA GLY A 44 -3.39 14.80 1.29
C GLY A 44 -3.11 13.52 0.49
N ILE A 45 -1.84 13.27 0.10
CA ILE A 45 -1.44 12.04 -0.57
C ILE A 45 -1.74 10.82 0.30
N SER A 46 -1.38 10.86 1.59
CA SER A 46 -1.65 9.77 2.53
C SER A 46 -3.13 9.44 2.63
N TYR A 47 -4.00 10.45 2.65
CA TYR A 47 -5.45 10.24 2.72
C TYR A 47 -6.03 9.49 1.52
N THR A 48 -5.40 9.55 0.33
CA THR A 48 -5.88 8.83 -0.86
C THR A 48 -5.89 7.31 -0.71
N ALA A 49 -5.09 6.77 0.22
CA ALA A 49 -5.06 5.32 0.50
C ALA A 49 -5.37 5.00 1.98
N LYS A 50 -5.95 5.95 2.75
CA LYS A 50 -6.25 5.74 4.16
C LYS A 50 -7.17 4.55 4.35
N SER A 51 -6.70 3.53 5.08
CA SER A 51 -7.41 2.25 5.31
C SER A 51 -7.87 1.55 4.01
N GLY A 52 -7.31 1.91 2.85
CA GLY A 52 -7.74 1.44 1.54
C GLY A 52 -9.11 1.98 1.07
N ILE A 53 -9.85 2.68 1.94
CA ILE A 53 -11.25 3.09 1.70
C ILE A 53 -11.40 3.93 0.43
N PRO A 54 -10.62 5.01 0.17
CA PRO A 54 -10.80 5.79 -1.04
C PRO A 54 -10.57 4.99 -2.32
N LEU A 55 -9.60 4.06 -2.31
CA LEU A 55 -9.30 3.19 -3.44
C LEU A 55 -10.39 2.13 -3.67
N ILE A 56 -10.98 1.60 -2.58
CA ILE A 56 -12.14 0.71 -2.66
C ILE A 56 -13.34 1.45 -3.27
N ILE A 57 -13.64 2.67 -2.78
CA ILE A 57 -14.71 3.49 -3.34
C ILE A 57 -14.48 3.77 -4.81
N ALA A 58 -13.27 4.17 -5.20
CA ALA A 58 -12.92 4.38 -6.60
C ALA A 58 -13.13 3.12 -7.46
N SER A 59 -12.74 1.94 -6.94
CA SER A 59 -12.95 0.65 -7.61
C SER A 59 -14.44 0.34 -7.79
N ILE A 60 -15.26 0.55 -6.76
CA ILE A 60 -16.71 0.33 -6.82
C ILE A 60 -17.36 1.29 -7.81
N VAL A 61 -17.00 2.58 -7.79
CA VAL A 61 -17.49 3.56 -8.76
C VAL A 61 -17.15 3.12 -10.19
N MET A 62 -15.90 2.69 -10.44
CA MET A 62 -15.52 2.16 -11.75
C MET A 62 -16.34 0.94 -12.16
N ILE A 63 -16.75 0.07 -11.23
CA ILE A 63 -17.59 -1.12 -11.51
C ILE A 63 -19.01 -0.70 -11.96
N CYS A 64 -19.53 0.40 -11.45
CA CYS A 64 -20.88 0.88 -11.83
C CYS A 64 -20.97 1.32 -13.30
N PHE A 65 -19.88 1.75 -13.93
CA PHE A 65 -19.88 2.22 -15.32
C PHE A 65 -19.38 1.14 -16.28
N LYS A 66 -20.13 0.86 -17.36
CA LYS A 66 -19.79 -0.19 -18.34
C LYS A 66 -18.38 -0.07 -18.91
N LYS A 67 -17.89 1.16 -19.17
CA LYS A 67 -16.56 1.42 -19.77
C LYS A 67 -15.40 1.09 -18.83
N THR A 68 -15.58 1.28 -17.52
CA THR A 68 -14.52 1.11 -16.51
C THR A 68 -14.73 -0.11 -15.62
N ARG A 69 -15.85 -0.83 -15.78
CA ARG A 69 -16.21 -1.98 -14.94
C ARG A 69 -15.10 -3.00 -14.80
N ARG A 70 -14.48 -3.37 -15.92
CA ARG A 70 -13.37 -4.34 -15.92
C ARG A 70 -12.22 -3.83 -15.07
N THR A 71 -11.81 -2.58 -15.24
CA THR A 71 -10.76 -1.95 -14.44
C THR A 71 -11.07 -1.99 -12.95
N GLY A 72 -12.30 -1.60 -12.57
CA GLY A 72 -12.72 -1.62 -11.17
C GLY A 72 -12.66 -3.01 -10.53
N ILE A 73 -13.02 -4.06 -11.29
CA ILE A 73 -12.91 -5.46 -10.82
C ILE A 73 -11.44 -5.85 -10.58
N TYR A 74 -10.52 -5.49 -11.49
CA TYR A 74 -9.09 -5.75 -11.30
C TYR A 74 -8.56 -5.02 -10.07
N CYS A 75 -8.87 -3.72 -9.91
CA CYS A 75 -8.42 -2.92 -8.78
C CYS A 75 -8.96 -3.44 -7.45
N LEU A 76 -10.25 -3.77 -7.37
CA LEU A 76 -10.84 -4.31 -6.16
C LEU A 76 -10.23 -5.67 -5.79
N ALA A 77 -9.96 -6.53 -6.77
CA ALA A 77 -9.27 -7.78 -6.55
C ALA A 77 -7.83 -7.56 -6.04
N GLY A 78 -7.10 -6.58 -6.59
CA GLY A 78 -5.76 -6.18 -6.12
C GLY A 78 -5.78 -5.79 -4.65
N LEU A 79 -6.65 -4.84 -4.30
CA LEU A 79 -6.84 -4.38 -2.91
C LEU A 79 -7.22 -5.53 -1.96
N THR A 80 -8.06 -6.47 -2.41
CA THR A 80 -8.47 -7.63 -1.59
C THR A 80 -7.28 -8.55 -1.33
N VAL A 81 -6.53 -8.93 -2.37
CA VAL A 81 -5.35 -9.80 -2.23
C VAL A 81 -4.28 -9.13 -1.36
N GLY A 82 -4.00 -7.85 -1.60
CA GLY A 82 -3.04 -7.07 -0.81
C GLY A 82 -3.46 -6.92 0.65
N ALA A 83 -4.74 -6.66 0.93
CA ALA A 83 -5.26 -6.55 2.29
C ALA A 83 -5.16 -7.89 3.04
N ILE A 84 -5.50 -9.01 2.41
CA ILE A 84 -5.36 -10.33 3.02
C ILE A 84 -3.88 -10.61 3.33
N LEU A 85 -3.00 -10.43 2.35
CA LEU A 85 -1.58 -10.70 2.52
C LEU A 85 -0.97 -9.83 3.63
N VAL A 86 -1.18 -8.52 3.59
CA VAL A 86 -0.52 -7.58 4.48
C VAL A 86 -1.23 -7.48 5.83
N ASN A 87 -2.53 -7.20 5.85
CA ASN A 87 -3.21 -6.88 7.11
C ASN A 87 -3.67 -8.11 7.90
N VAL A 88 -3.99 -9.23 7.19
CA VAL A 88 -4.48 -10.45 7.87
C VAL A 88 -3.33 -11.42 8.17
N ILE A 89 -2.32 -11.49 7.29
CA ILE A 89 -1.24 -12.49 7.43
C ILE A 89 0.03 -11.85 8.02
N VAL A 90 0.64 -10.89 7.32
CA VAL A 90 2.00 -10.43 7.64
C VAL A 90 2.05 -9.52 8.88
N LYS A 91 1.18 -8.55 9.00
CA LYS A 91 1.18 -7.61 10.14
C LYS A 91 1.01 -8.30 11.49
N PRO A 92 0.04 -9.22 11.68
CA PRO A 92 -0.14 -9.92 12.96
C PRO A 92 1.06 -10.79 13.34
N LEU A 93 1.81 -11.31 12.36
CA LEU A 93 2.99 -12.13 12.62
C LEU A 93 4.21 -11.31 13.04
N ILE A 94 4.33 -10.08 12.53
CA ILE A 94 5.53 -9.27 12.75
C ILE A 94 5.34 -8.29 13.90
N MET A 95 4.22 -7.56 13.97
CA MET A 95 3.90 -6.62 15.04
C MET A 95 5.03 -5.61 15.34
N ARG A 96 5.71 -5.12 14.30
CA ARG A 96 6.78 -4.11 14.46
C ARG A 96 6.19 -2.83 15.05
N PRO A 97 6.76 -2.27 16.14
CA PRO A 97 6.29 -1.00 16.69
C PRO A 97 6.55 0.14 15.71
N ARG A 98 5.72 1.16 15.76
CA ARG A 98 5.86 2.37 14.94
C ARG A 98 7.13 3.15 15.30
N PRO A 99 7.75 3.89 14.33
CA PRO A 99 8.95 4.67 14.58
C PRO A 99 8.81 5.62 15.78
N TYR A 100 7.71 6.36 15.84
CA TYR A 100 7.41 7.33 16.91
C TYR A 100 7.08 6.70 18.28
N VAL A 101 6.77 5.40 18.29
CA VAL A 101 6.59 4.64 19.55
C VAL A 101 7.93 4.13 20.05
N PHE A 102 8.77 3.67 19.15
CA PHE A 102 10.03 2.98 19.44
C PHE A 102 11.18 3.92 19.81
N ASN A 103 11.27 5.11 19.18
CA ASN A 103 12.40 6.03 19.33
C ASN A 103 11.93 7.44 19.71
N ALA A 104 12.58 8.06 20.71
CA ALA A 104 12.21 9.36 21.26
C ALA A 104 12.45 10.51 20.27
N ASP A 105 13.56 10.47 19.50
CA ASP A 105 13.87 11.51 18.51
C ASP A 105 12.80 11.49 17.41
N ILE A 106 12.50 10.30 16.87
CA ILE A 106 11.47 10.15 15.83
C ILE A 106 10.10 10.55 16.36
N ARG A 107 9.81 10.36 17.64
CA ARG A 107 8.58 10.86 18.26
C ARG A 107 8.51 12.40 18.20
N SER A 108 9.61 13.09 18.47
CA SER A 108 9.65 14.55 18.34
C SER A 108 9.42 15.02 16.90
N TRP A 109 10.00 14.31 15.93
CA TRP A 109 9.83 14.57 14.49
C TRP A 109 8.38 14.33 14.02
N TRP A 110 7.78 13.23 14.50
CA TRP A 110 6.38 12.91 14.26
C TRP A 110 5.42 13.97 14.86
N THR A 111 5.74 14.47 16.06
CA THR A 111 4.97 15.56 16.67
C THR A 111 5.04 16.83 15.82
N PHE A 112 6.21 17.14 15.28
CA PHE A 112 6.40 18.30 14.41
C PHE A 112 5.54 18.27 13.14
N VAL A 113 5.34 17.11 12.54
CA VAL A 113 4.54 16.94 11.32
C VAL A 113 3.05 16.68 11.57
N GLY A 114 2.57 16.81 12.80
CA GLY A 114 1.14 16.81 13.13
C GLY A 114 0.61 15.56 13.84
N SER A 115 1.46 14.71 14.39
CA SER A 115 1.08 13.57 15.27
C SER A 115 0.04 12.62 14.66
N HIS A 116 0.18 12.29 13.38
CA HIS A 116 -0.73 11.37 12.69
C HIS A 116 -0.63 9.96 13.28
N THR A 117 -1.69 9.47 13.91
CA THR A 117 -1.73 8.16 14.57
C THR A 117 -2.26 7.07 13.64
N GLU A 118 -1.75 5.86 13.86
CA GLU A 118 -2.21 4.63 13.23
C GLU A 118 -2.35 3.56 14.34
N SER A 119 -3.36 2.72 14.26
CA SER A 119 -3.72 1.78 15.35
C SER A 119 -3.05 0.42 15.27
N ASP A 120 -2.39 0.09 14.15
CA ASP A 120 -1.80 -1.22 13.86
C ASP A 120 -0.27 -1.21 13.82
N GLY A 121 0.35 -2.39 13.68
CA GLY A 121 1.79 -2.55 13.54
C GLY A 121 2.37 -1.79 12.35
N SER A 122 3.66 -1.43 12.44
CA SER A 122 4.33 -0.63 11.42
C SER A 122 4.62 -1.41 10.13
N PHE A 123 5.04 -2.67 10.23
CA PHE A 123 5.52 -3.47 9.10
C PHE A 123 4.47 -4.45 8.58
N PRO A 124 4.33 -4.54 7.27
CA PRO A 124 4.73 -3.57 6.24
C PRO A 124 3.72 -2.44 6.12
N SER A 125 4.06 -1.37 5.35
CA SER A 125 3.18 -0.23 5.16
C SER A 125 1.91 -0.59 4.38
N GLY A 126 0.74 -0.52 5.05
CA GLY A 126 -0.56 -0.80 4.43
C GLY A 126 -0.97 0.21 3.36
N HIS A 127 -0.67 1.50 3.56
CA HIS A 127 -0.94 2.55 2.58
C HIS A 127 -0.14 2.33 1.28
N THR A 128 1.17 2.02 1.42
CA THR A 128 2.03 1.78 0.26
C THR A 128 1.65 0.49 -0.45
N ASN A 129 1.27 -0.56 0.30
CA ASN A 129 0.71 -1.79 -0.26
C ASN A 129 -0.54 -1.51 -1.08
N ALA A 130 -1.54 -0.80 -0.51
CA ALA A 130 -2.78 -0.48 -1.20
C ALA A 130 -2.57 0.40 -2.46
N ALA A 131 -1.64 1.37 -2.39
CA ALA A 131 -1.27 2.17 -3.56
C ALA A 131 -0.63 1.31 -4.65
N ALA A 132 0.21 0.33 -4.28
CA ALA A 132 0.93 -0.52 -5.22
C ALA A 132 0.00 -1.57 -5.85
N ASP A 133 -0.78 -2.31 -5.06
CA ASP A 133 -1.67 -3.36 -5.58
C ASP A 133 -2.78 -2.78 -6.47
N PHE A 134 -3.39 -1.65 -6.08
CA PHE A 134 -4.34 -0.92 -6.91
C PHE A 134 -3.72 -0.48 -8.24
N SER A 135 -2.53 0.15 -8.20
CA SER A 135 -1.87 0.70 -9.38
C SER A 135 -1.44 -0.39 -10.36
N VAL A 136 -0.87 -1.50 -9.87
CA VAL A 136 -0.47 -2.64 -10.71
C VAL A 136 -1.70 -3.30 -11.33
N ALA A 137 -2.76 -3.54 -10.55
CA ALA A 137 -4.01 -4.09 -11.06
C ALA A 137 -4.67 -3.16 -12.11
N PHE A 138 -4.60 -1.85 -11.90
CA PHE A 138 -5.05 -0.85 -12.89
C PHE A 138 -4.27 -0.95 -14.19
N CYS A 139 -2.93 -1.02 -14.12
CA CYS A 139 -2.07 -1.18 -15.31
C CYS A 139 -2.33 -2.52 -16.01
N TYR A 140 -2.58 -3.57 -15.24
CA TYR A 140 -2.90 -4.89 -15.79
C TYR A 140 -4.19 -4.86 -16.65
N ALA A 141 -5.20 -4.11 -16.20
CA ALA A 141 -6.46 -3.94 -16.92
C ALA A 141 -6.36 -3.01 -18.14
N ASN A 142 -5.52 -1.96 -18.09
CA ASN A 142 -5.54 -0.85 -19.04
C ASN A 142 -4.26 -0.73 -19.90
N GLY A 143 -3.23 -1.50 -19.59
CA GLY A 143 -1.99 -1.59 -20.37
C GLY A 143 -0.84 -0.71 -19.85
N LYS A 144 0.33 -0.96 -20.42
CA LYS A 144 1.63 -0.44 -19.95
C LYS A 144 1.77 1.09 -20.01
N LYS A 145 0.96 1.78 -20.77
CA LYS A 145 1.01 3.27 -20.88
C LYS A 145 0.74 3.98 -19.55
N TYR A 146 0.13 3.30 -18.58
CA TYR A 146 -0.15 3.84 -17.25
C TYR A 146 0.94 3.55 -16.21
N VAL A 147 1.96 2.75 -16.56
CA VAL A 147 3.05 2.39 -15.63
C VAL A 147 3.78 3.61 -15.06
N PRO A 148 4.11 4.67 -15.81
CA PRO A 148 4.75 5.85 -15.23
C PRO A 148 3.91 6.50 -14.12
N TRP A 149 2.60 6.60 -14.31
CA TRP A 149 1.68 7.15 -13.30
C TRP A 149 1.52 6.24 -12.08
N ALA A 150 1.52 4.93 -12.30
CA ALA A 150 1.54 3.94 -11.22
C ALA A 150 2.79 4.08 -10.35
N ILE A 151 3.97 4.15 -10.97
CA ILE A 151 5.25 4.35 -10.28
C ILE A 151 5.22 5.66 -9.49
N LEU A 152 4.80 6.76 -10.13
CA LEU A 152 4.71 8.07 -9.48
C LEU A 152 3.83 8.02 -8.23
N TYR A 153 2.63 7.42 -8.33
CA TYR A 153 1.72 7.33 -7.20
C TYR A 153 2.27 6.47 -6.05
N ILE A 154 2.87 5.31 -6.37
CA ILE A 154 3.47 4.42 -5.37
C ILE A 154 4.63 5.12 -4.65
N VAL A 155 5.50 5.79 -5.39
CA VAL A 155 6.65 6.53 -4.83
C VAL A 155 6.17 7.68 -3.96
N LEU A 156 5.22 8.50 -4.43
CA LEU A 156 4.65 9.60 -3.65
C LEU A 156 3.98 9.10 -2.37
N MET A 157 3.28 7.97 -2.43
CA MET A 157 2.71 7.35 -1.22
C MET A 157 3.82 6.97 -0.24
N GLY A 158 4.88 6.31 -0.69
CA GLY A 158 6.01 5.95 0.17
C GLY A 158 6.69 7.17 0.81
N ILE A 159 6.97 8.21 0.01
CA ILE A 159 7.49 9.49 0.49
C ILE A 159 6.58 10.09 1.56
N SER A 160 5.28 10.10 1.33
CA SER A 160 4.31 10.63 2.28
C SER A 160 4.37 9.90 3.63
N ARG A 161 4.49 8.57 3.65
CA ARG A 161 4.54 7.79 4.90
C ARG A 161 5.80 8.04 5.72
N ASN A 162 6.94 8.20 5.03
CA ASN A 162 8.22 8.54 5.67
C ASN A 162 8.23 10.01 6.13
N TRP A 163 7.69 10.93 5.33
CA TRP A 163 7.55 12.35 5.69
C TRP A 163 6.76 12.53 6.99
N LEU A 164 5.66 11.81 7.11
CA LEU A 164 4.79 11.84 8.29
C LEU A 164 5.36 11.04 9.49
N GLN A 165 6.55 10.45 9.36
CA GLN A 165 7.25 9.72 10.42
C GLN A 165 6.44 8.53 10.99
N VAL A 166 5.51 7.97 10.23
CA VAL A 166 4.59 6.91 10.69
C VAL A 166 5.01 5.51 10.27
N HIS A 167 5.94 5.39 9.33
CA HIS A 167 6.54 4.15 8.87
C HIS A 167 8.05 4.30 8.72
N TYR A 168 8.77 3.21 8.92
CA TYR A 168 10.17 3.14 8.51
C TYR A 168 10.29 3.02 6.98
N PRO A 169 11.38 3.51 6.37
CA PRO A 169 11.67 3.28 4.95
C PRO A 169 11.61 1.81 4.53
N SER A 170 12.10 0.90 5.38
CA SER A 170 11.99 -0.54 5.13
C SER A 170 10.53 -1.02 5.12
N ASP A 171 9.63 -0.51 5.99
CA ASP A 171 8.20 -0.85 5.95
C ASP A 171 7.56 -0.43 4.62
N VAL A 172 7.94 0.74 4.12
CA VAL A 172 7.49 1.29 2.84
C VAL A 172 7.97 0.42 1.69
N LEU A 173 9.24 0.05 1.67
CA LEU A 173 9.83 -0.82 0.64
C LEU A 173 9.11 -2.18 0.57
N PHE A 174 8.93 -2.84 1.71
CA PHE A 174 8.23 -4.12 1.75
C PHE A 174 6.73 -3.96 1.43
N GLY A 175 6.11 -2.85 1.81
CA GLY A 175 4.75 -2.52 1.38
C GLY A 175 4.62 -2.42 -0.14
N MET A 176 5.60 -1.79 -0.82
CA MET A 176 5.67 -1.76 -2.29
C MET A 176 5.81 -3.17 -2.89
N ILE A 177 6.75 -3.97 -2.37
CA ILE A 177 7.02 -5.33 -2.88
C ILE A 177 5.77 -6.20 -2.77
N PHE A 178 5.14 -6.24 -1.60
CA PHE A 178 3.93 -7.04 -1.38
C PHE A 178 2.75 -6.54 -2.23
N GLY A 179 2.56 -5.22 -2.33
CA GLY A 179 1.49 -4.65 -3.14
C GLY A 179 1.68 -4.91 -4.64
N ILE A 180 2.90 -4.78 -5.16
CA ILE A 180 3.20 -5.12 -6.55
C ILE A 180 2.89 -6.60 -6.81
N GLY A 181 3.35 -7.50 -5.94
CA GLY A 181 3.06 -8.93 -6.04
C GLY A 181 1.56 -9.24 -5.99
N ALA A 182 0.84 -8.63 -5.05
CA ALA A 182 -0.61 -8.78 -4.91
C ALA A 182 -1.38 -8.30 -6.16
N GLY A 183 -0.96 -7.16 -6.72
CA GLY A 183 -1.56 -6.62 -7.94
C GLY A 183 -1.37 -7.54 -9.15
N PHE A 184 -0.18 -8.16 -9.31
CA PHE A 184 0.06 -9.14 -10.37
C PHE A 184 -0.74 -10.43 -10.16
N ILE A 185 -0.79 -10.96 -8.95
CA ILE A 185 -1.57 -12.16 -8.61
C ILE A 185 -3.05 -11.92 -8.92
N ALA A 186 -3.61 -10.81 -8.43
CA ALA A 186 -5.00 -10.45 -8.69
C ALA A 186 -5.28 -10.27 -10.18
N GLY A 187 -4.36 -9.58 -10.90
CA GLY A 187 -4.45 -9.40 -12.34
C GLY A 187 -4.51 -10.72 -13.10
N ALA A 188 -3.64 -11.67 -12.74
CA ALA A 188 -3.63 -13.01 -13.35
C ALA A 188 -4.91 -13.79 -13.05
N LEU A 189 -5.37 -13.79 -11.78
CA LEU A 189 -6.60 -14.46 -11.36
C LEU A 189 -7.84 -13.93 -12.09
N VAL A 190 -8.01 -12.62 -12.12
CA VAL A 190 -9.16 -11.98 -12.81
C VAL A 190 -9.11 -12.27 -14.31
N SER A 191 -7.93 -12.20 -14.95
CA SER A 191 -7.77 -12.55 -16.38
C SER A 191 -8.12 -14.00 -16.66
N PHE A 192 -7.71 -14.92 -15.79
CA PHE A 192 -8.07 -16.32 -15.90
C PHE A 192 -9.59 -16.53 -15.81
N CYS A 193 -10.26 -15.89 -14.84
CA CYS A 193 -11.72 -15.95 -14.70
C CYS A 193 -12.44 -15.40 -15.95
N TYR A 194 -11.99 -14.28 -16.51
CA TYR A 194 -12.57 -13.74 -17.74
C TYR A 194 -12.41 -14.70 -18.93
N ARG A 195 -11.24 -15.28 -19.13
CA ARG A 195 -11.02 -16.26 -20.22
C ARG A 195 -11.94 -17.46 -20.09
N LYS A 196 -12.06 -18.02 -18.88
CA LYS A 196 -12.94 -19.16 -18.63
C LYS A 196 -14.43 -18.84 -18.86
N PHE A 197 -14.83 -17.62 -18.53
CA PHE A 197 -16.19 -17.16 -18.81
C PHE A 197 -16.47 -17.05 -20.30
N GLU A 198 -15.56 -16.46 -21.08
CA GLU A 198 -15.70 -16.33 -22.54
C GLU A 198 -15.67 -17.71 -23.24
N GLU A 199 -14.80 -18.63 -22.82
CA GLU A 199 -14.77 -20.01 -23.32
C GLU A 199 -16.15 -20.70 -23.12
N ARG A 200 -16.72 -20.62 -21.91
CA ARG A 200 -18.03 -21.20 -21.60
C ARG A 200 -19.16 -20.58 -22.43
N LYS A 201 -19.12 -19.28 -22.63
CA LYS A 201 -20.11 -18.57 -23.44
C LYS A 201 -20.03 -18.97 -24.91
N SER A 202 -18.83 -19.12 -25.48
CA SER A 202 -18.65 -19.59 -26.87
C SER A 202 -19.16 -21.02 -27.07
N ILE A 203 -18.90 -21.93 -26.12
CA ILE A 203 -19.40 -23.32 -26.19
C ILE A 203 -20.94 -23.35 -26.11
N LYS A 204 -21.54 -22.54 -25.22
CA LYS A 204 -23.02 -22.46 -25.12
C LYS A 204 -23.66 -21.90 -26.38
N ASN A 205 -23.03 -20.92 -27.01
CA ASN A 205 -23.54 -20.34 -28.25
C ASN A 205 -23.37 -21.28 -29.46
N ALA A 206 -22.36 -22.19 -29.44
CA ALA A 206 -22.15 -23.18 -30.49
C ALA A 206 -23.09 -24.41 -30.35
N ASN A 207 -23.65 -24.67 -29.15
CA ASN A 207 -24.58 -25.76 -28.89
C ASN A 207 -25.81 -25.23 -28.11
N PRO A 208 -26.73 -24.52 -28.77
CA PRO A 208 -27.88 -23.90 -28.12
C PRO A 208 -28.97 -24.88 -27.61
N GLU A 209 -28.90 -26.18 -27.99
CA GLU A 209 -29.89 -27.20 -27.67
C GLU A 209 -29.50 -28.17 -26.52
N LYS A 210 -28.48 -27.82 -25.72
CA LYS A 210 -28.15 -28.53 -24.47
C LYS A 210 -28.33 -27.56 -23.26
#